data_232e4d7502da3c914e79e914e820ed63
#
_entry.id   232e4d7502da3c914e79e914e820ed63
#
_cell.length_a   1.000
_cell.length_b   1.000
_cell.length_c   1.000
_cell.angle_alpha   90.00
_cell.angle_beta   90.00
_cell.angle_gamma   90.00
#
_symmetry.space_group_name_H-M   'P 1'
#
loop_
_entity.id
_entity.type
_entity.pdbx_description
1 polymer ?
#
loop_
_entity_poly.entity_id
_entity_poly.type
_entity_poly.pdbx_seq_one_letter_code
_entity_poly.pdbx_strand_id
1 'polypeptide(L)'
;FGMEISAASFQTLPAVFAIFLGAVVGSLWSVLGKRQPLAPAKIGIGTILWGCGPLFMTLPFMLYGAADKVSPLWIVVFYLLIILGEAFTSPVGYSCASIVAPQAFATQMITVWSMSQSTGAALNTLAVNFYKEGSEVPFFLVIGLITCAAGLIVLIFGKKIAAGMGMLEKTE
;
A
#
# COMPACT_ATOMS: atom_id res chain seq x y z
N PHE A 1 26.93 -19.65 -6.29
CA PHE A 1 27.27 -18.45 -5.53
C PHE A 1 26.68 -18.60 -4.14
N GLY A 2 27.47 -19.05 -3.14
CA GLY A 2 27.04 -19.32 -1.77
C GLY A 2 27.12 -18.06 -0.87
N MET A 3 26.45 -17.00 -1.23
CA MET A 3 26.26 -15.88 -0.30
C MET A 3 25.00 -16.14 0.52
N GLU A 4 25.17 -16.40 1.81
CA GLU A 4 24.08 -16.39 2.77
C GLU A 4 23.64 -14.93 2.99
N ILE A 5 22.54 -14.53 2.34
CA ILE A 5 21.96 -13.22 2.55
C ILE A 5 21.22 -13.26 3.89
N SER A 6 21.69 -12.47 4.86
CA SER A 6 21.05 -12.42 6.18
C SER A 6 19.63 -11.84 6.08
N ALA A 7 18.72 -12.28 6.95
CA ALA A 7 17.35 -11.74 7.04
C ALA A 7 17.35 -10.22 7.27
N ALA A 8 18.37 -9.68 7.97
CA ALA A 8 18.54 -8.25 8.18
C ALA A 8 18.77 -7.47 6.88
N SER A 9 19.43 -8.08 5.88
CA SER A 9 19.65 -7.44 4.56
C SER A 9 18.34 -7.18 3.82
N PHE A 10 17.33 -8.04 4.00
CA PHE A 10 16.02 -7.84 3.38
C PHE A 10 15.22 -6.71 4.03
N GLN A 11 15.49 -6.38 5.30
CA GLN A 11 14.81 -5.26 5.99
C GLN A 11 15.25 -3.88 5.46
N THR A 12 16.36 -3.78 4.75
CA THR A 12 16.80 -2.53 4.12
C THR A 12 16.10 -2.26 2.78
N LEU A 13 15.60 -3.30 2.12
CA LEU A 13 14.95 -3.18 0.80
C LEU A 13 13.75 -2.23 0.81
N PRO A 14 12.82 -2.28 1.78
CA PRO A 14 11.71 -1.32 1.85
C PRO A 14 12.17 0.13 1.87
N ALA A 15 13.21 0.46 2.62
CA ALA A 15 13.72 1.82 2.71
C ALA A 15 14.30 2.31 1.38
N VAL A 16 15.09 1.47 0.70
CA VAL A 16 15.65 1.78 -0.62
C VAL A 16 14.53 1.95 -1.64
N PHE A 17 13.55 1.04 -1.67
CA PHE A 17 12.41 1.15 -2.57
C PHE A 17 11.55 2.37 -2.28
N ALA A 18 11.35 2.74 -1.01
CA ALA A 18 10.57 3.91 -0.64
C ALA A 18 11.19 5.21 -1.21
N ILE A 19 12.51 5.36 -1.13
CA ILE A 19 13.21 6.53 -1.68
C ILE A 19 13.06 6.55 -3.20
N PHE A 20 13.36 5.44 -3.87
CA PHE A 20 13.35 5.38 -5.33
C PHE A 20 11.92 5.48 -5.89
N LEU A 21 10.99 4.65 -5.42
CA LEU A 21 9.62 4.63 -5.91
C LEU A 21 8.86 5.90 -5.52
N GLY A 22 9.15 6.49 -4.36
CA GLY A 22 8.59 7.79 -3.97
C GLY A 22 8.96 8.88 -4.96
N ALA A 23 10.23 8.94 -5.40
CA ALA A 23 10.67 9.88 -6.42
C ALA A 23 10.03 9.61 -7.79
N VAL A 24 9.92 8.34 -8.20
CA VAL A 24 9.30 7.94 -9.46
C VAL A 24 7.82 8.30 -9.48
N VAL A 25 7.08 7.96 -8.44
CA VAL A 25 5.63 8.25 -8.33
C VAL A 25 5.38 9.74 -8.21
N GLY A 26 6.22 10.48 -7.46
CA GLY A 26 6.16 11.94 -7.40
C GLY A 26 6.38 12.60 -8.76
N SER A 27 7.36 12.12 -9.51
CA SER A 27 7.62 12.56 -10.88
C SER A 27 6.46 12.24 -11.82
N LEU A 28 5.87 11.06 -11.70
CA LEU A 28 4.68 10.65 -12.45
C LEU A 28 3.53 11.64 -12.26
N TRP A 29 3.25 12.02 -11.02
CA TRP A 29 2.19 13.01 -10.74
C TRP A 29 2.53 14.39 -11.29
N SER A 30 3.78 14.80 -11.23
CA SER A 30 4.23 16.07 -11.81
C SER A 30 4.06 16.11 -13.32
N VAL A 31 4.40 15.03 -14.03
CA VAL A 31 4.25 14.92 -15.48
C VAL A 31 2.78 14.88 -15.91
N LEU A 32 1.93 14.16 -15.16
CA LEU A 32 0.49 14.12 -15.45
C LEU A 32 -0.20 15.48 -15.22
N GLY A 33 0.32 16.34 -14.37
CA GLY A 33 -0.20 17.66 -14.08
C GLY A 33 -1.71 17.68 -13.84
N LYS A 34 -2.47 18.38 -14.69
CA LYS A 34 -3.94 18.46 -14.60
C LYS A 34 -4.68 17.16 -14.98
N ARG A 35 -4.01 16.18 -15.60
CA ARG A 35 -4.61 14.89 -16.01
C ARG A 35 -4.48 13.82 -14.93
N GLN A 36 -3.90 14.15 -13.80
CA GLN A 36 -3.75 13.17 -12.72
C GLN A 36 -5.12 12.78 -12.12
N PRO A 37 -5.28 11.51 -11.68
CA PRO A 37 -6.51 11.06 -11.04
C PRO A 37 -6.74 11.80 -9.72
N LEU A 38 -8.01 11.87 -9.28
CA LEU A 38 -8.40 12.45 -8.00
C LEU A 38 -7.72 11.71 -6.84
N ALA A 39 -7.51 12.39 -5.70
CA ALA A 39 -6.84 11.81 -4.54
C ALA A 39 -7.44 10.46 -4.08
N PRO A 40 -8.77 10.28 -3.97
CA PRO A 40 -9.33 8.97 -3.63
C PRO A 40 -8.99 7.88 -4.63
N ALA A 41 -8.91 8.22 -5.93
CA ALA A 41 -8.56 7.24 -6.96
C ALA A 41 -7.08 6.81 -6.84
N LYS A 42 -6.17 7.72 -6.54
CA LYS A 42 -4.76 7.39 -6.28
C LYS A 42 -4.62 6.47 -5.07
N ILE A 43 -5.35 6.77 -3.99
CA ILE A 43 -5.40 5.93 -2.78
C ILE A 43 -5.94 4.54 -3.12
N GLY A 44 -7.03 4.46 -3.89
CA GLY A 44 -7.60 3.18 -4.32
C GLY A 44 -6.63 2.33 -5.15
N ILE A 45 -5.93 2.95 -6.12
CA ILE A 45 -4.89 2.28 -6.92
C ILE A 45 -3.76 1.78 -6.00
N GLY A 46 -3.27 2.62 -5.10
CA GLY A 46 -2.21 2.25 -4.17
C GLY A 46 -2.62 1.11 -3.24
N THR A 47 -3.86 1.12 -2.75
CA THR A 47 -4.40 0.04 -1.91
C THR A 47 -4.50 -1.29 -2.68
N ILE A 48 -4.89 -1.26 -3.96
CA ILE A 48 -4.89 -2.47 -4.81
C ILE A 48 -3.46 -2.99 -4.99
N LEU A 49 -2.50 -2.12 -5.30
CA LEU A 49 -1.09 -2.52 -5.42
C LEU A 49 -0.58 -3.14 -4.11
N TRP A 50 -0.98 -2.60 -2.98
CA TRP A 50 -0.67 -3.15 -1.66
C TRP A 50 -1.25 -4.56 -1.47
N GLY A 51 -2.50 -4.78 -1.89
CA GLY A 51 -3.14 -6.09 -1.86
C GLY A 51 -2.54 -7.10 -2.82
N CYS A 52 -1.97 -6.64 -3.95
CA CYS A 52 -1.26 -7.51 -4.89
C CYS A 52 0.00 -8.13 -4.28
N GLY A 53 0.64 -7.49 -3.29
CA GLY A 53 1.81 -8.05 -2.61
C GLY A 53 1.52 -9.40 -1.95
N PRO A 54 0.60 -9.49 -0.98
CA PRO A 54 0.20 -10.77 -0.38
C PRO A 54 -0.32 -11.79 -1.41
N LEU A 55 -1.12 -11.36 -2.40
CA LEU A 55 -1.58 -12.26 -3.47
C LEU A 55 -0.40 -12.85 -4.25
N PHE A 56 0.61 -12.05 -4.56
CA PHE A 56 1.81 -12.52 -5.22
C PHE A 56 2.57 -13.54 -4.36
N MET A 57 2.61 -13.33 -3.03
CA MET A 57 3.26 -14.26 -2.11
C MET A 57 2.54 -15.61 -1.99
N THR A 58 1.29 -15.76 -2.43
CA THR A 58 0.65 -17.08 -2.48
C THR A 58 1.33 -18.01 -3.49
N LEU A 59 1.88 -17.45 -4.58
CA LEU A 59 2.46 -18.22 -5.68
C LEU A 59 3.64 -19.11 -5.24
N PRO A 60 4.69 -18.60 -4.55
CA PRO A 60 5.78 -19.46 -4.12
C PRO A 60 5.33 -20.57 -3.17
N PHE A 61 4.37 -20.29 -2.27
CA PHE A 61 3.84 -21.33 -1.38
C PHE A 61 3.00 -22.38 -2.10
N MET A 62 2.42 -22.06 -3.26
CA MET A 62 1.70 -23.03 -4.10
C MET A 62 2.64 -23.83 -5.01
N LEU A 63 3.75 -23.23 -5.45
CA LEU A 63 4.66 -23.83 -6.45
C LEU A 63 5.78 -24.67 -5.81
N TYR A 64 6.17 -24.34 -4.59
CA TYR A 64 7.31 -24.96 -3.91
C TYR A 64 6.85 -25.63 -2.62
N GLY A 65 7.44 -26.79 -2.29
CA GLY A 65 7.22 -27.47 -1.01
C GLY A 65 7.93 -26.79 0.14
N ALA A 66 7.53 -27.08 1.38
CA ALA A 66 8.11 -26.48 2.60
C ALA A 66 9.63 -26.73 2.77
N ALA A 67 10.18 -27.75 2.08
CA ALA A 67 11.61 -28.09 2.11
C ALA A 67 12.42 -27.46 0.97
N ASP A 68 11.76 -26.79 0.00
CA ASP A 68 12.43 -26.28 -1.18
C ASP A 68 13.08 -24.92 -0.89
N LYS A 69 14.29 -24.71 -1.42
CA LYS A 69 14.94 -23.41 -1.38
C LYS A 69 14.34 -22.50 -2.45
N VAL A 70 13.56 -21.52 -2.01
CA VAL A 70 12.90 -20.55 -2.87
C VAL A 70 13.84 -19.38 -3.15
N SER A 71 13.80 -18.85 -4.38
CA SER A 71 14.62 -17.69 -4.76
C SER A 71 14.27 -16.45 -3.94
N PRO A 72 15.25 -15.70 -3.43
CA PRO A 72 15.01 -14.42 -2.75
C PRO A 72 14.27 -13.36 -3.58
N LEU A 73 14.24 -13.52 -4.91
CA LEU A 73 13.54 -12.60 -5.81
C LEU A 73 12.04 -12.49 -5.52
N TRP A 74 11.41 -13.51 -4.97
CA TRP A 74 10.00 -13.46 -4.55
C TRP A 74 9.77 -12.40 -3.48
N ILE A 75 10.65 -12.32 -2.49
CA ILE A 75 10.58 -11.30 -1.42
C ILE A 75 10.87 -9.91 -1.99
N VAL A 76 11.80 -9.79 -2.93
CA VAL A 76 12.13 -8.50 -3.58
C VAL A 76 10.90 -7.95 -4.32
N VAL A 77 10.23 -8.78 -5.14
CA VAL A 77 9.02 -8.37 -5.86
C VAL A 77 7.86 -8.06 -4.91
N PHE A 78 7.71 -8.83 -3.84
CA PHE A 78 6.72 -8.56 -2.79
C PHE A 78 6.92 -7.16 -2.18
N TYR A 79 8.14 -6.83 -1.75
CA TYR A 79 8.44 -5.50 -1.22
C TYR A 79 8.24 -4.40 -2.25
N LEU A 80 8.61 -4.64 -3.51
CA LEU A 80 8.40 -3.68 -4.58
C LEU A 80 6.91 -3.34 -4.75
N LEU A 81 6.03 -4.34 -4.76
CA LEU A 81 4.57 -4.13 -4.88
C LEU A 81 4.01 -3.36 -3.68
N ILE A 82 4.41 -3.74 -2.45
CA ILE A 82 3.93 -3.07 -1.24
C ILE A 82 4.39 -1.62 -1.19
N ILE A 83 5.68 -1.36 -1.41
CA ILE A 83 6.22 -0.01 -1.34
C ILE A 83 5.74 0.86 -2.49
N LEU A 84 5.48 0.28 -3.66
CA LEU A 84 4.83 1.01 -4.74
C LEU A 84 3.41 1.42 -4.34
N GLY A 85 2.63 0.54 -3.74
CA GLY A 85 1.29 0.85 -3.20
C GLY A 85 1.36 1.96 -2.14
N GLU A 86 2.36 1.92 -1.26
CA GLU A 86 2.60 2.95 -0.27
C GLU A 86 2.93 4.31 -0.89
N ALA A 87 3.80 4.34 -1.90
CA ALA A 87 4.16 5.57 -2.61
C ALA A 87 2.95 6.24 -3.29
N PHE A 88 1.95 5.46 -3.72
CA PHE A 88 0.69 5.98 -4.24
C PHE A 88 -0.24 6.50 -3.15
N THR A 89 -0.25 5.89 -1.97
CA THR A 89 -1.26 6.11 -0.92
C THR A 89 -0.82 7.15 0.10
N SER A 90 0.35 6.98 0.71
CA SER A 90 0.76 7.77 1.88
C SER A 90 0.93 9.27 1.59
N PRO A 91 1.67 9.71 0.56
CA PRO A 91 1.82 11.14 0.29
C PRO A 91 0.49 11.81 -0.07
N VAL A 92 -0.35 11.09 -0.82
CA VAL A 92 -1.67 11.59 -1.23
C VAL A 92 -2.62 11.70 -0.05
N GLY A 93 -2.58 10.73 0.88
CA GLY A 93 -3.40 10.75 2.09
C GLY A 93 -3.06 11.92 3.01
N TYR A 94 -1.78 12.18 3.26
CA TYR A 94 -1.32 13.35 4.04
C TYR A 94 -1.73 14.67 3.37
N SER A 95 -1.50 14.80 2.07
CA SER A 95 -1.91 15.98 1.31
C SER A 95 -3.42 16.18 1.34
N CYS A 96 -4.20 15.12 1.13
CA CYS A 96 -5.65 15.16 1.16
C CYS A 96 -6.17 15.59 2.54
N ALA A 97 -5.64 15.02 3.62
CA ALA A 97 -6.02 15.37 4.99
C ALA A 97 -5.77 16.84 5.30
N SER A 98 -4.66 17.41 4.81
CA SER A 98 -4.34 18.83 5.02
C SER A 98 -5.21 19.80 4.20
N ILE A 99 -5.57 19.41 2.96
CA ILE A 99 -6.32 20.29 2.03
C ILE A 99 -7.82 20.33 2.36
N VAL A 100 -8.39 19.20 2.79
CA VAL A 100 -9.83 19.07 3.08
C VAL A 100 -10.19 19.72 4.41
N ALA A 101 -9.26 19.78 5.35
CA ALA A 101 -9.49 20.38 6.65
C ALA A 101 -9.54 21.92 6.57
N PRO A 102 -10.39 22.57 7.39
CA PRO A 102 -10.23 24.01 7.67
C PRO A 102 -8.83 24.28 8.23
N GLN A 103 -8.23 25.42 7.89
CA GLN A 103 -6.84 25.74 8.27
C GLN A 103 -6.55 25.56 9.77
N ALA A 104 -7.50 25.89 10.63
CA ALA A 104 -7.39 25.73 12.08
C ALA A 104 -7.29 24.26 12.54
N PHE A 105 -7.73 23.29 11.71
CA PHE A 105 -7.80 21.87 12.05
C PHE A 105 -6.91 20.98 11.16
N ALA A 106 -6.11 21.58 10.28
CA ALA A 106 -5.27 20.83 9.33
C ALA A 106 -4.33 19.84 10.03
N THR A 107 -3.67 20.26 11.11
CA THR A 107 -2.77 19.39 11.90
C THR A 107 -3.51 18.22 12.54
N GLN A 108 -4.72 18.46 13.05
CA GLN A 108 -5.54 17.41 13.65
C GLN A 108 -5.97 16.37 12.62
N MET A 109 -6.33 16.79 11.39
CA MET A 109 -6.68 15.86 10.32
C MET A 109 -5.49 15.03 9.85
N ILE A 110 -4.29 15.60 9.80
CA ILE A 110 -3.06 14.86 9.55
C ILE A 110 -2.83 13.82 10.66
N THR A 111 -3.09 14.19 11.91
CA THR A 111 -2.98 13.26 13.05
C THR A 111 -4.00 12.11 12.93
N VAL A 112 -5.25 12.40 12.55
CA VAL A 112 -6.27 11.38 12.30
C VAL A 112 -5.83 10.41 11.19
N TRP A 113 -5.25 10.94 10.11
CA TRP A 113 -4.66 10.10 9.05
C TRP A 113 -3.56 9.18 9.59
N SER A 114 -2.62 9.72 10.37
CA SER A 114 -1.56 8.92 11.00
C SER A 114 -2.09 7.87 11.98
N MET A 115 -3.13 8.21 12.76
CA MET A 115 -3.80 7.26 13.65
C MET A 115 -4.48 6.13 12.88
N SER A 116 -5.04 6.39 11.70
CA SER A 116 -5.63 5.34 10.87
C SER A 116 -4.58 4.32 10.41
N GLN A 117 -3.36 4.77 10.08
CA GLN A 117 -2.25 3.89 9.75
C GLN A 117 -1.81 3.04 10.96
N SER A 118 -1.71 3.65 12.14
CA SER A 118 -1.40 2.94 13.38
C SER A 118 -2.46 1.89 13.74
N THR A 119 -3.74 2.23 13.54
CA THR A 119 -4.86 1.29 13.72
C THR A 119 -4.75 0.12 12.73
N GLY A 120 -4.43 0.40 11.46
CA GLY A 120 -4.17 -0.64 10.46
C GLY A 120 -3.03 -1.57 10.86
N ALA A 121 -1.93 -1.03 11.38
CA ALA A 121 -0.80 -1.82 11.88
C ALA A 121 -1.21 -2.70 13.08
N ALA A 122 -2.01 -2.17 14.01
CA ALA A 122 -2.54 -2.95 15.14
C ALA A 122 -3.46 -4.09 14.68
N LEU A 123 -4.35 -3.84 13.71
CA LEU A 123 -5.19 -4.88 13.11
C LEU A 123 -4.36 -5.95 12.40
N ASN A 124 -3.30 -5.55 11.71
CA ASN A 124 -2.38 -6.51 11.09
C ASN A 124 -1.68 -7.40 12.12
N THR A 125 -1.29 -6.83 13.27
CA THR A 125 -0.72 -7.60 14.39
C THR A 125 -1.73 -8.62 14.92
N LEU A 126 -3.01 -8.26 15.02
CA LEU A 126 -4.07 -9.20 15.39
C LEU A 126 -4.26 -10.28 14.33
N ALA A 127 -4.20 -9.92 13.04
CA ALA A 127 -4.33 -10.87 11.94
C ALA A 127 -3.22 -11.94 11.96
N VAL A 128 -2.00 -11.59 12.37
CA VAL A 128 -0.89 -12.54 12.51
C VAL A 128 -1.19 -13.65 13.53
N ASN A 129 -2.03 -13.40 14.55
CA ASN A 129 -2.42 -14.43 15.51
C ASN A 129 -3.25 -15.56 14.88
N PHE A 130 -3.85 -15.33 13.71
CA PHE A 130 -4.57 -16.36 12.95
C PHE A 130 -3.68 -17.13 11.99
N TYR A 131 -2.42 -16.71 11.84
CA TYR A 131 -1.44 -17.44 11.03
C TYR A 131 -1.06 -18.74 11.72
N LYS A 132 -1.04 -19.83 10.95
CA LYS A 132 -0.57 -21.15 11.38
C LYS A 132 0.39 -21.67 10.32
N GLU A 133 1.44 -22.34 10.75
CA GLU A 133 2.34 -23.04 9.84
C GLU A 133 1.54 -24.03 8.97
N GLY A 134 1.76 -24.02 7.66
CA GLY A 134 0.99 -24.77 6.68
C GLY A 134 -0.29 -24.11 6.18
N SER A 135 -0.64 -22.90 6.68
CA SER A 135 -1.78 -22.11 6.20
C SER A 135 -1.36 -20.81 5.51
N GLU A 136 -0.17 -20.78 4.92
CA GLU A 136 0.40 -19.59 4.28
C GLU A 136 -0.46 -19.11 3.11
N VAL A 137 -0.84 -20.05 2.22
CA VAL A 137 -1.64 -19.73 1.03
C VAL A 137 -2.99 -19.10 1.40
N PRO A 138 -3.86 -19.73 2.23
CA PRO A 138 -5.13 -19.10 2.60
C PRO A 138 -4.95 -17.80 3.37
N PHE A 139 -3.92 -17.67 4.20
CA PHE A 139 -3.63 -16.47 4.97
C PHE A 139 -3.32 -15.28 4.05
N PHE A 140 -2.34 -15.41 3.15
CA PHE A 140 -1.96 -14.35 2.23
C PHE A 140 -3.06 -14.05 1.20
N LEU A 141 -3.79 -15.08 0.77
CA LEU A 141 -4.90 -14.92 -0.17
C LEU A 141 -6.04 -14.09 0.45
N VAL A 142 -6.45 -14.39 1.67
CA VAL A 142 -7.52 -13.65 2.37
C VAL A 142 -7.11 -12.20 2.59
N ILE A 143 -5.91 -11.94 3.10
CA ILE A 143 -5.42 -10.57 3.33
C ILE A 143 -5.35 -9.80 2.01
N GLY A 144 -4.78 -10.40 0.96
CA GLY A 144 -4.66 -9.76 -0.33
C GLY A 144 -6.02 -9.45 -0.97
N LEU A 145 -6.98 -10.38 -0.92
CA LEU A 145 -8.32 -10.18 -1.45
C LEU A 145 -9.08 -9.07 -0.70
N ILE A 146 -9.04 -9.07 0.63
CA ILE A 146 -9.69 -8.02 1.45
C ILE A 146 -9.09 -6.65 1.10
N THR A 147 -7.77 -6.56 1.00
CA THR A 147 -7.09 -5.31 0.67
C THR A 147 -7.41 -4.83 -0.74
N CYS A 148 -7.40 -5.73 -1.74
CA CYS A 148 -7.80 -5.39 -3.10
C CYS A 148 -9.28 -4.97 -3.18
N ALA A 149 -10.17 -5.66 -2.47
CA ALA A 149 -11.59 -5.30 -2.42
C ALA A 149 -11.78 -3.89 -1.81
N ALA A 150 -11.08 -3.57 -0.73
CA ALA A 150 -11.09 -2.24 -0.14
C ALA A 150 -10.62 -1.17 -1.14
N GLY A 151 -9.53 -1.42 -1.86
CA GLY A 151 -9.03 -0.53 -2.90
C GLY A 151 -10.04 -0.33 -4.05
N LEU A 152 -10.70 -1.40 -4.49
CA LEU A 152 -11.75 -1.34 -5.50
C LEU A 152 -12.96 -0.52 -5.04
N ILE A 153 -13.39 -0.70 -3.79
CA ILE A 153 -14.47 0.11 -3.20
C ILE A 153 -14.10 1.60 -3.24
N VAL A 154 -12.89 1.94 -2.83
CA VAL A 154 -12.40 3.32 -2.86
C VAL A 154 -12.35 3.85 -4.31
N LEU A 155 -11.97 3.06 -5.29
CA LEU A 155 -11.99 3.46 -6.70
C LEU A 155 -13.40 3.70 -7.23
N ILE A 156 -14.33 2.79 -6.96
CA ILE A 156 -15.74 2.88 -7.43
C ILE A 156 -16.41 4.12 -6.83
N PHE A 157 -16.22 4.35 -5.55
CA PHE A 157 -16.82 5.48 -4.84
C PHE A 157 -15.95 6.74 -4.85
N GLY A 158 -14.78 6.70 -5.49
CA GLY A 158 -13.78 7.78 -5.47
C GLY A 158 -14.33 9.15 -5.89
N LYS A 159 -15.18 9.21 -6.91
CA LYS A 159 -15.84 10.47 -7.34
C LYS A 159 -16.81 11.00 -6.28
N LYS A 160 -17.60 10.12 -5.64
CA LYS A 160 -18.52 10.52 -4.55
C LYS A 160 -17.76 11.00 -3.33
N ILE A 161 -16.67 10.33 -2.98
CA ILE A 161 -15.78 10.71 -1.89
C ILE A 161 -15.17 12.08 -2.17
N ALA A 162 -14.63 12.31 -3.38
CA ALA A 162 -14.06 13.59 -3.79
C ALA A 162 -15.08 14.73 -3.76
N ALA A 163 -16.32 14.46 -4.19
CA ALA A 163 -17.43 15.44 -4.11
C ALA A 163 -17.76 15.80 -2.65
N GLY A 164 -17.88 14.80 -1.78
CA GLY A 164 -18.13 15.02 -0.35
C GLY A 164 -16.99 15.77 0.36
N MET A 165 -15.78 15.71 -0.18
CA MET A 165 -14.62 16.46 0.31
C MET A 165 -14.48 17.86 -0.29
N GLY A 166 -15.40 18.32 -1.15
CA GLY A 166 -15.32 19.61 -1.84
C GLY A 166 -14.15 19.73 -2.82
N MET A 167 -13.59 18.61 -3.28
CA MET A 167 -12.43 18.62 -4.17
C MET A 167 -12.80 18.89 -5.63
N LEU A 168 -14.06 18.71 -6.01
CA LEU A 168 -14.52 18.92 -7.38
C LEU A 168 -14.75 20.40 -7.70
N GLU A 169 -15.08 21.22 -6.69
CA GLU A 169 -15.30 22.67 -6.84
C GLU A 169 -14.01 23.47 -7.02
N LYS A 170 -12.85 22.91 -6.65
CA LYS A 170 -11.53 23.56 -6.76
C LYS A 170 -10.81 23.31 -8.08
N THR A 171 -11.40 22.55 -8.98
CA THR A 171 -10.80 22.16 -10.27
C THR A 171 -11.36 22.95 -11.47
N GLU A 172 -12.35 23.83 -11.26
CA GLU A 172 -12.80 24.86 -12.22
C GLU A 172 -12.06 26.18 -11.97
#